data_f7da12443b524e9e5d491d05440769d2
#
_entry.id   f7da12443b524e9e5d491d05440769d2
#
_cell.length_a   1.000
_cell.length_b   1.000
_cell.length_c   1.000
_cell.angle_alpha   90.00
_cell.angle_beta   90.00
_cell.angle_gamma   90.00
#
_symmetry.space_group_name_H-M   'P 1'
#
loop_
_entity.id
_entity.type
_entity.pdbx_description
1 polymer ?
#
loop_
_entity_poly.entity_id
_entity_poly.type
_entity_poly.pdbx_seq_one_letter_code
_entity_poly.pdbx_strand_id
1 'polypeptide(L)'
;AKNCGFNKISEKVVKHHPRKYGTTKYGADRFMKGFLDLLTLSFVQRFGKRPMHFFGLFGTIILLIALLFSIYLGIDKLFINKSGRLITERPEFFISLATMIIGLQFFLAGFLGELILRTRKNKDNYIISEKTNSK
;
A
#
# COMPACT_ATOMS: atom_id res chain seq x y z
N ALA A 1 1.38 -5.09 -22.42
CA ALA A 1 2.40 -5.47 -23.42
C ALA A 1 3.63 -4.56 -23.29
N LYS A 2 3.48 -3.25 -23.32
CA LYS A 2 4.61 -2.28 -23.26
C LYS A 2 5.43 -2.38 -21.98
N ASN A 3 4.79 -2.66 -20.85
CA ASN A 3 5.45 -2.85 -19.54
C ASN A 3 6.18 -4.21 -19.42
N CYS A 4 5.97 -5.13 -20.36
CA CYS A 4 6.61 -6.46 -20.42
C CYS A 4 7.75 -6.50 -21.46
N GLY A 5 8.19 -5.36 -21.98
CA GLY A 5 9.33 -5.28 -22.89
C GLY A 5 9.00 -5.54 -24.37
N PHE A 6 7.74 -5.70 -24.74
CA PHE A 6 7.35 -5.87 -26.15
C PHE A 6 7.20 -4.52 -26.84
N ASN A 7 8.13 -4.19 -27.74
CA ASN A 7 8.15 -2.93 -28.47
C ASN A 7 7.40 -2.97 -29.82
N LYS A 8 7.15 -4.18 -30.36
CA LYS A 8 6.43 -4.35 -31.63
C LYS A 8 5.01 -4.83 -31.34
N ILE A 9 4.05 -3.92 -31.44
CA ILE A 9 2.63 -4.21 -31.29
C ILE A 9 1.99 -3.95 -32.65
N SER A 10 1.31 -4.98 -33.20
CA SER A 10 0.54 -4.87 -34.44
C SER A 10 -0.94 -5.12 -34.14
N GLU A 11 -1.80 -4.37 -34.84
CA GLU A 11 -3.23 -4.53 -34.75
C GLU A 11 -3.73 -5.33 -35.98
N LYS A 12 -4.58 -6.31 -35.73
CA LYS A 12 -5.23 -7.08 -36.78
C LYS A 12 -6.74 -6.85 -36.70
N VAL A 13 -7.31 -6.38 -37.80
CA VAL A 13 -8.76 -6.21 -37.88
C VAL A 13 -9.44 -7.58 -37.88
N VAL A 14 -10.28 -7.84 -36.89
CA VAL A 14 -11.10 -9.05 -36.78
C VAL A 14 -12.57 -8.69 -36.93
N LYS A 15 -13.32 -9.46 -37.74
CA LYS A 15 -14.78 -9.32 -37.87
C LYS A 15 -15.44 -9.74 -36.56
N HIS A 16 -16.08 -8.80 -35.90
CA HIS A 16 -16.83 -9.04 -34.67
C HIS A 16 -18.26 -9.46 -35.02
N HIS A 17 -18.65 -10.69 -34.70
CA HIS A 17 -20.02 -11.13 -34.83
C HIS A 17 -20.81 -10.81 -33.55
N PRO A 18 -22.00 -10.17 -33.65
CA PRO A 18 -22.82 -9.91 -32.48
C PRO A 18 -23.29 -11.23 -31.83
N ARG A 19 -23.27 -11.27 -30.51
CA ARG A 19 -23.75 -12.42 -29.73
C ARG A 19 -25.23 -12.63 -29.99
N LYS A 20 -25.59 -13.84 -30.42
CA LYS A 20 -26.99 -14.24 -30.65
C LYS A 20 -27.76 -14.55 -29.36
N TYR A 21 -27.09 -14.85 -28.25
CA TYR A 21 -27.68 -15.21 -26.95
C TYR A 21 -26.87 -14.63 -25.80
N GLY A 22 -27.56 -14.14 -24.78
CA GLY A 22 -26.97 -13.68 -23.52
C GLY A 22 -27.26 -12.21 -23.22
N THR A 23 -27.87 -11.96 -22.05
CA THR A 23 -28.02 -10.62 -21.47
C THR A 23 -26.75 -10.25 -20.73
N THR A 24 -26.20 -9.09 -21.03
CA THR A 24 -25.04 -8.54 -20.30
C THR A 24 -25.50 -8.13 -18.92
N LYS A 25 -25.24 -8.95 -17.90
CA LYS A 25 -25.40 -8.53 -16.50
C LYS A 25 -24.24 -7.61 -16.12
N TYR A 26 -24.36 -6.34 -16.46
CA TYR A 26 -23.52 -5.29 -15.90
C TYR A 26 -24.00 -4.99 -14.46
N GLY A 27 -23.58 -5.78 -13.51
CA GLY A 27 -23.86 -5.53 -12.11
C GLY A 27 -22.85 -4.57 -11.47
N ALA A 28 -23.26 -3.84 -10.42
CA ALA A 28 -22.42 -2.98 -9.60
C ALA A 28 -21.16 -3.71 -9.09
N ASP A 29 -21.24 -5.02 -8.88
CA ASP A 29 -20.14 -5.90 -8.48
C ASP A 29 -18.98 -5.91 -9.49
N ARG A 30 -19.27 -5.88 -10.79
CA ARG A 30 -18.24 -5.81 -11.82
C ARG A 30 -17.57 -4.45 -11.90
N PHE A 31 -18.34 -3.37 -11.66
CA PHE A 31 -17.79 -2.02 -11.57
C PHE A 31 -16.85 -1.90 -10.36
N MET A 32 -17.26 -2.40 -9.21
CA MET A 32 -16.43 -2.38 -8.00
C MET A 32 -15.14 -3.19 -8.18
N LYS A 33 -15.22 -4.37 -8.79
CA LYS A 33 -14.03 -5.19 -9.10
C LYS A 33 -13.09 -4.45 -10.05
N GLY A 34 -13.62 -3.87 -11.13
CA GLY A 34 -12.82 -3.10 -12.08
C GLY A 34 -12.17 -1.86 -11.45
N PHE A 35 -12.89 -1.17 -10.57
CA PHE A 35 -12.37 -0.03 -9.82
C PHE A 35 -11.22 -0.45 -8.88
N LEU A 36 -11.41 -1.53 -8.11
CA LEU A 36 -10.38 -2.07 -7.23
C LEU A 36 -9.14 -2.54 -8.00
N ASP A 37 -9.33 -3.17 -9.17
CA ASP A 37 -8.22 -3.58 -10.02
C ASP A 37 -7.43 -2.40 -10.55
N LEU A 38 -8.11 -1.34 -11.01
CA LEU A 38 -7.46 -0.10 -11.45
C LEU A 38 -6.71 0.59 -10.32
N LEU A 39 -7.33 0.66 -9.13
CA LEU A 39 -6.72 1.23 -7.94
C LEU A 39 -5.46 0.44 -7.54
N THR A 40 -5.55 -0.88 -7.54
CA THR A 40 -4.43 -1.77 -7.23
C THR A 40 -3.30 -1.62 -8.26
N LEU A 41 -3.63 -1.61 -9.56
CA LEU A 41 -2.64 -1.43 -10.62
C LEU A 41 -1.94 -0.06 -10.52
N SER A 42 -2.71 1.01 -10.33
CA SER A 42 -2.17 2.37 -10.17
C SER A 42 -1.25 2.44 -8.95
N PHE A 43 -1.67 1.83 -7.84
CA PHE A 43 -0.91 1.79 -6.61
C PHE A 43 0.39 1.00 -6.76
N VAL A 44 0.34 -0.21 -7.32
CA VAL A 44 1.51 -1.07 -7.54
C VAL A 44 2.48 -0.44 -8.53
N GLN A 45 1.99 0.20 -9.60
CA GLN A 45 2.86 0.87 -10.57
C GLN A 45 3.61 2.06 -9.94
N ARG A 46 2.95 2.81 -9.06
CA ARG A 46 3.54 4.02 -8.46
C ARG A 46 4.42 3.70 -7.26
N PHE A 47 4.01 2.78 -6.40
CA PHE A 47 4.66 2.48 -5.12
C PHE A 47 5.31 1.10 -5.04
N GLY A 48 5.07 0.21 -6.00
CA GLY A 48 5.55 -1.18 -5.99
C GLY A 48 7.07 -1.33 -6.08
N LYS A 49 7.81 -0.26 -6.44
CA LYS A 49 9.28 -0.32 -6.50
C LYS A 49 9.96 0.00 -5.16
N ARG A 50 9.35 0.84 -4.32
CA ARG A 50 9.90 1.26 -3.02
C ARG A 50 8.79 1.60 -2.02
N PRO A 51 8.07 0.62 -1.50
CA PRO A 51 6.94 0.84 -0.59
C PRO A 51 7.36 1.50 0.73
N MET A 52 8.57 1.20 1.21
CA MET A 52 9.10 1.78 2.45
C MET A 52 9.18 3.32 2.40
N HIS A 53 9.53 3.91 1.25
CA HIS A 53 9.63 5.36 1.13
C HIS A 53 8.29 6.07 1.30
N PHE A 54 7.20 5.44 0.86
CA PHE A 54 5.87 6.01 0.99
C PHE A 54 5.26 5.69 2.37
N PHE A 55 5.07 4.42 2.65
CA PHE A 55 4.41 3.99 3.90
C PHE A 55 5.25 4.26 5.13
N GLY A 56 6.56 4.04 5.06
CA GLY A 56 7.46 4.29 6.17
C GLY A 56 7.53 5.77 6.53
N LEU A 57 7.68 6.64 5.53
CA LEU A 57 7.72 8.08 5.77
C LEU A 57 6.38 8.59 6.33
N PHE A 58 5.26 8.18 5.71
CA PHE A 58 3.93 8.59 6.16
C PHE A 58 3.62 8.07 7.56
N GLY A 59 3.95 6.79 7.82
CA GLY A 59 3.81 6.18 9.16
C GLY A 59 4.66 6.87 10.21
N THR A 60 5.90 7.22 9.90
CA THR A 60 6.80 7.94 10.82
C THR A 60 6.27 9.34 11.16
N ILE A 61 5.78 10.09 10.16
CA ILE A 61 5.21 11.43 10.40
C ILE A 61 3.98 11.34 11.30
N ILE A 62 3.04 10.44 11.00
CA ILE A 62 1.83 10.24 11.80
C ILE A 62 2.19 9.84 13.23
N LEU A 63 3.15 8.93 13.39
CA LEU A 63 3.61 8.47 14.69
C LEU A 63 4.24 9.60 15.50
N LEU A 64 5.09 10.43 14.88
CA LEU A 64 5.70 11.59 15.55
C LEU A 64 4.65 12.62 15.98
N ILE A 65 3.68 12.93 15.13
CA ILE A 65 2.58 13.85 15.46
C ILE A 65 1.79 13.31 16.65
N ALA A 66 1.41 12.04 16.63
CA ALA A 66 0.65 11.40 17.70
C ALA A 66 1.44 11.37 19.02
N LEU A 67 2.74 11.11 18.94
CA LEU A 67 3.64 11.09 20.10
C LEU A 67 3.78 12.48 20.72
N LEU A 68 4.00 13.52 19.90
CA LEU A 68 4.09 14.91 20.37
C LEU A 68 2.78 15.35 21.02
N PHE A 69 1.64 14.98 20.42
CA PHE A 69 0.34 15.29 20.98
C PHE A 69 0.08 14.57 22.31
N SER A 70 0.49 13.30 22.41
CA SER A 70 0.40 12.53 23.66
C SER A 70 1.28 13.13 24.76
N ILE A 71 2.50 13.57 24.44
CA ILE A 71 3.40 14.26 25.38
C ILE A 71 2.78 15.58 25.85
N TYR A 72 2.21 16.35 24.92
CA TYR A 72 1.52 17.59 25.24
C TYR A 72 0.39 17.38 26.25
N LEU A 73 -0.47 16.37 26.03
CA LEU A 73 -1.53 16.01 26.97
C LEU A 73 -0.99 15.58 28.34
N GLY A 74 0.14 14.87 28.36
CA GLY A 74 0.82 14.48 29.61
C GLY A 74 1.34 15.68 30.38
N ILE A 75 1.98 16.63 29.72
CA ILE A 75 2.50 17.86 30.33
C ILE A 75 1.35 18.73 30.85
N ASP A 76 0.28 18.90 30.05
CA ASP A 76 -0.91 19.65 30.47
C ASP A 76 -1.49 19.08 31.77
N LYS A 77 -1.56 17.76 31.91
CA LYS A 77 -2.05 17.10 33.11
C LYS A 77 -1.14 17.26 34.31
N LEU A 78 0.18 17.15 34.12
CA LEU A 78 1.14 17.18 35.22
C LEU A 78 1.39 18.59 35.76
N PHE A 79 1.40 19.59 34.89
CA PHE A 79 1.83 20.94 35.24
C PHE A 79 0.68 21.95 35.31
N ILE A 80 -0.31 21.84 34.42
CA ILE A 80 -1.35 22.87 34.25
C ILE A 80 -2.62 22.46 35.00
N ASN A 81 -3.14 21.27 34.77
CA ASN A 81 -4.46 20.80 35.25
C ASN A 81 -4.35 19.61 36.23
N LYS A 82 -3.60 19.77 37.34
CA LYS A 82 -3.37 18.68 38.32
C LYS A 82 -4.66 18.13 38.94
N SER A 83 -5.67 18.94 39.19
CA SER A 83 -6.94 18.58 39.85
C SER A 83 -8.10 18.32 38.88
N GLY A 84 -7.87 18.39 37.58
CA GLY A 84 -8.87 18.15 36.54
C GLY A 84 -9.13 16.67 36.29
N ARG A 85 -10.00 16.39 35.27
CA ARG A 85 -10.34 15.03 34.81
C ARG A 85 -9.10 14.19 34.55
N LEU A 86 -9.22 12.88 34.75
CA LEU A 86 -8.16 11.93 34.39
C LEU A 86 -7.83 12.02 32.90
N ILE A 87 -6.58 11.72 32.53
CA ILE A 87 -6.16 11.70 31.12
C ILE A 87 -7.02 10.70 30.32
N THR A 88 -7.36 9.57 30.94
CA THR A 88 -8.19 8.53 30.34
C THR A 88 -9.67 8.91 30.16
N GLU A 89 -10.14 9.98 30.80
CA GLU A 89 -11.50 10.50 30.61
C GLU A 89 -11.58 11.52 29.46
N ARG A 90 -10.44 11.85 28.86
CA ARG A 90 -10.36 12.79 27.73
C ARG A 90 -10.40 12.04 26.42
N PRO A 91 -11.35 12.33 25.53
CA PRO A 91 -11.43 11.68 24.21
C PRO A 91 -10.17 11.92 23.37
N GLU A 92 -9.49 13.04 23.56
CA GLU A 92 -8.25 13.40 22.85
C GLU A 92 -7.12 12.40 23.10
N PHE A 93 -7.07 11.79 24.28
CA PHE A 93 -6.12 10.74 24.61
C PHE A 93 -6.30 9.49 23.74
N PHE A 94 -7.55 9.05 23.59
CA PHE A 94 -7.86 7.90 22.74
C PHE A 94 -7.60 8.17 21.26
N ILE A 95 -7.86 9.39 20.81
CA ILE A 95 -7.55 9.81 19.44
C ILE A 95 -6.03 9.76 19.22
N SER A 96 -5.24 10.26 20.15
CA SER A 96 -3.77 10.21 20.11
C SER A 96 -3.28 8.75 20.03
N LEU A 97 -3.80 7.89 20.91
CA LEU A 97 -3.44 6.47 20.96
C LEU A 97 -3.80 5.75 19.65
N ALA A 98 -5.00 5.96 19.14
CA ALA A 98 -5.44 5.38 17.87
C ALA A 98 -4.57 5.85 16.70
N THR A 99 -4.25 7.14 16.65
CA THR A 99 -3.37 7.71 15.62
C THR A 99 -1.96 7.13 15.69
N MET A 100 -1.44 6.90 16.90
CA MET A 100 -0.14 6.27 17.12
C MET A 100 -0.12 4.82 16.60
N ILE A 101 -1.18 4.05 16.88
CA ILE A 101 -1.33 2.68 16.37
C ILE A 101 -1.39 2.67 14.85
N ILE A 102 -2.16 3.58 14.24
CA ILE A 102 -2.26 3.72 12.79
C ILE A 102 -0.90 4.05 12.18
N GLY A 103 -0.16 5.00 12.76
CA GLY A 103 1.18 5.38 12.30
C GLY A 103 2.15 4.18 12.32
N LEU A 104 2.13 3.40 13.41
CA LEU A 104 2.93 2.18 13.53
C LEU A 104 2.54 1.12 12.48
N GLN A 105 1.25 0.94 12.22
CA GLN A 105 0.77 0.00 11.20
C GLN A 105 1.24 0.40 9.79
N PHE A 106 1.17 1.69 9.44
CA PHE A 106 1.70 2.17 8.17
C PHE A 106 3.20 1.93 8.04
N PHE A 107 3.96 2.20 9.09
CA PHE A 107 5.40 1.94 9.13
C PHE A 107 5.71 0.46 8.91
N LEU A 108 5.05 -0.43 9.65
CA LEU A 108 5.22 -1.88 9.52
C LEU A 108 4.82 -2.40 8.14
N ALA A 109 3.73 -1.88 7.56
CA ALA A 109 3.31 -2.24 6.21
C ALA A 109 4.36 -1.85 5.16
N GLY A 110 4.97 -0.67 5.30
CA GLY A 110 6.09 -0.24 4.45
C GLY A 110 7.31 -1.14 4.56
N PHE A 111 7.69 -1.48 5.80
CA PHE A 111 8.81 -2.35 6.10
C PHE A 111 8.62 -3.77 5.54
N LEU A 112 7.45 -4.36 5.78
CA LEU A 112 7.10 -5.68 5.24
C LEU A 112 7.09 -5.69 3.71
N GLY A 113 6.52 -4.67 3.09
CA GLY A 113 6.54 -4.51 1.63
C GLY A 113 7.95 -4.47 1.06
N GLU A 114 8.86 -3.76 1.70
CA GLU A 114 10.27 -3.70 1.30
C GLU A 114 10.98 -5.05 1.46
N LEU A 115 10.73 -5.76 2.58
CA LEU A 115 11.29 -7.10 2.81
C LEU A 115 10.85 -8.09 1.72
N ILE A 116 9.56 -8.11 1.39
CA ILE A 116 9.01 -8.99 0.34
C ILE A 116 9.69 -8.71 -1.01
N LEU A 117 9.86 -7.43 -1.36
CA LEU A 117 10.52 -7.05 -2.61
C LEU A 117 11.99 -7.46 -2.66
N ARG A 118 12.72 -7.30 -1.56
CA ARG A 118 14.12 -7.72 -1.46
C ARG A 118 14.29 -9.22 -1.57
N THR A 119 13.43 -9.98 -0.91
CA THR A 119 13.45 -11.45 -0.96
C THR A 119 13.15 -11.96 -2.37
N ARG A 120 12.22 -11.33 -3.09
CA ARG A 120 11.89 -11.67 -4.47
C ARG A 120 13.06 -11.38 -5.43
N LYS A 121 13.71 -10.24 -5.27
CA LYS A 121 14.85 -9.84 -6.12
C LYS A 121 16.05 -10.78 -5.98
N ASN A 122 16.29 -11.33 -4.80
CA ASN A 122 17.37 -12.29 -4.58
C ASN A 122 17.13 -13.65 -5.24
N LYS A 123 15.87 -14.00 -5.50
CA LYS A 123 15.51 -15.28 -6.12
C LYS A 123 15.75 -15.29 -7.63
N ASP A 124 15.81 -14.13 -8.27
CA ASP A 124 16.00 -14.00 -9.72
C ASP A 124 17.48 -13.83 -10.12
N ASN A 125 18.40 -13.81 -9.15
CA ASN A 125 19.85 -13.60 -9.38
C ASN A 125 20.62 -14.93 -9.45
N TYR A 126 20.15 -15.93 -10.21
CA TYR A 126 21.04 -17.04 -10.57
C TYR A 126 21.75 -16.71 -11.90
N ILE A 127 23.05 -16.73 -11.85
CA ILE A 127 23.89 -16.57 -13.02
C ILE A 127 24.03 -17.97 -13.67
N ILE A 128 23.54 -18.10 -14.90
CA ILE A 128 23.81 -19.31 -15.71
C ILE A 128 25.26 -19.23 -16.11
N SER A 129 26.15 -19.99 -15.43
CA SER A 129 27.58 -19.99 -15.68
C SER A 129 27.98 -20.82 -16.92
N GLU A 130 27.13 -21.76 -17.37
CA GLU A 130 27.44 -22.60 -18.53
C GLU A 130 26.18 -23.09 -19.27
N LYS A 131 26.12 -22.85 -20.58
CA LYS A 131 25.18 -23.51 -21.48
C LYS A 131 25.85 -24.73 -22.08
N THR A 132 25.59 -25.92 -21.54
CA THR A 132 25.93 -27.18 -22.22
C THR A 132 25.04 -27.31 -23.46
N ASN A 133 25.68 -27.21 -24.63
CA ASN A 133 25.05 -27.48 -25.90
C ASN A 133 24.99 -29.01 -26.04
N SER A 134 23.86 -29.65 -25.71
CA SER A 134 23.60 -31.05 -26.10
C SER A 134 23.27 -31.05 -27.59
N LYS A 135 24.16 -31.63 -28.40
CA LYS A 135 23.88 -32.04 -29.79
C LYS A 135 22.92 -33.19 -29.79
#